data_b3e8b6f2a740d4e20617370f44ad61b4
#
_entry.id   b3e8b6f2a740d4e20617370f44ad61b4
#
_cell.length_a   1.000
_cell.length_b   1.000
_cell.length_c   1.000
_cell.angle_alpha   90.00
_cell.angle_beta   90.00
_cell.angle_gamma   90.00
#
_symmetry.space_group_name_H-M   'P 1'
#
loop_
_entity.id
_entity.type
_entity.pdbx_description
1 polymer ?
#
loop_
_entity_poly.entity_id
_entity_poly.type
_entity_poly.pdbx_seq_one_letter_code
_entity_poly.pdbx_strand_id
1 'polypeptide(L)'
;MAAKKSSPLKIIPLGGLDGIGKNMTVFECGDDMVLVDAGLMFPDDSQPGIDLVLPDYTYVLENEEKLRGIVVTHGHEDHTGSLPYLLQDLNNKVPIFSSKLTLGFIEGKLSEFRIRAPKFREVKGGSHVNLGGISLDFFSMTHSIPGALGVFIRTNQGTVMHTGDFKLDQTPIDGVTPDYAAISRFAKQGIDLLLSDSTNATVPGFTKSEAEVGPNLLHAIKNAPGRVFVASFSSHIHRLQQICDAARKCGRKVVVTGRSMLTNTRVARELGYLNIDDADIIDAFDIDNLPDDKIVVMCTGSQGEPLSALSRMANGEHKTLSIHEGDTVILSATPVPGNEKAVQQVVNSLAKLGCDVWDKNLALVHVSGHGSQEELKLLMAMAKPTYFMPVHGEAVHLRAHAQLARKMGIKDDHIFILDNGDTLEMRGGIVKRGAPVESGVVYVDGLRIGDTDPIVLRDRQKLANDGMVTAVAIVSLKHKKIEAIEFSGRGVSFAIDDQFSEDASASIMKTIEKGKFSFTSSGSDAIRKAVRDSLSNFIWSRTRTRPMIIPVVMEV
;
A
#
# COMPACT_ATOMS: atom_id res chain seq x y z
N MET A 1 7.88 -25.19 44.66
CA MET A 1 7.43 -25.03 43.26
C MET A 1 8.15 -23.82 42.71
N ALA A 2 9.05 -24.02 41.73
CA ALA A 2 9.65 -22.88 41.04
C ALA A 2 8.53 -22.09 40.33
N ALA A 3 8.43 -20.82 40.63
CA ALA A 3 7.46 -19.95 39.94
C ALA A 3 7.73 -20.04 38.42
N LYS A 4 6.76 -20.53 37.65
CA LYS A 4 6.81 -20.53 36.19
C LYS A 4 7.17 -19.08 35.79
N LYS A 5 8.36 -18.86 35.22
CA LYS A 5 8.74 -17.56 34.70
C LYS A 5 7.62 -17.15 33.75
N SER A 6 6.91 -16.05 34.04
CA SER A 6 5.86 -15.55 33.16
C SER A 6 6.44 -15.23 31.79
N SER A 7 5.76 -15.64 30.73
CA SER A 7 6.17 -15.34 29.35
C SER A 7 6.27 -13.82 29.15
N PRO A 8 7.20 -13.31 28.34
CA PRO A 8 7.28 -11.88 28.03
C PRO A 8 6.05 -11.46 27.21
N LEU A 9 5.79 -10.15 27.17
CA LEU A 9 5.02 -9.58 26.08
C LEU A 9 5.98 -9.43 24.88
N LYS A 10 5.68 -10.11 23.78
CA LYS A 10 6.40 -9.93 22.52
C LYS A 10 5.64 -8.92 21.65
N ILE A 11 6.38 -8.04 21.01
CA ILE A 11 5.89 -7.08 20.03
C ILE A 11 6.64 -7.38 18.74
N ILE A 12 5.90 -7.77 17.69
CA ILE A 12 6.48 -8.29 16.46
C ILE A 12 5.84 -7.56 15.28
N PRO A 13 6.48 -6.56 14.70
CA PRO A 13 6.04 -5.95 13.45
C PRO A 13 6.29 -6.95 12.29
N LEU A 14 5.24 -7.42 11.66
CA LEU A 14 5.30 -8.24 10.43
C LEU A 14 5.23 -7.36 9.17
N GLY A 15 4.83 -6.10 9.33
CA GLY A 15 4.74 -5.12 8.28
C GLY A 15 4.69 -3.69 8.83
N GLY A 16 4.73 -2.68 7.96
CA GLY A 16 4.70 -1.27 8.34
C GLY A 16 6.06 -0.66 8.66
N LEU A 17 7.15 -1.41 8.52
CA LEU A 17 8.51 -0.92 8.67
C LEU A 17 9.24 -0.98 7.32
N ASP A 18 10.16 -0.03 7.11
CA ASP A 18 10.91 0.16 5.87
C ASP A 18 10.00 0.24 4.62
N GLY A 19 8.83 0.88 4.79
CA GLY A 19 7.85 1.09 3.74
C GLY A 19 6.58 1.73 4.28
N ILE A 20 5.79 2.33 3.39
CA ILE A 20 4.46 2.86 3.68
C ILE A 20 3.45 1.81 3.19
N GLY A 21 2.81 1.13 4.14
CA GLY A 21 1.85 0.06 3.88
C GLY A 21 2.17 -1.25 4.58
N LYS A 22 1.35 -2.26 4.35
CA LYS A 22 1.46 -3.60 4.95
C LYS A 22 1.47 -3.57 6.49
N ASN A 23 0.80 -2.60 7.12
CA ASN A 23 0.82 -2.47 8.56
C ASN A 23 0.26 -3.73 9.22
N MET A 24 1.07 -4.37 10.04
CA MET A 24 0.71 -5.58 10.77
C MET A 24 1.64 -5.76 11.96
N THR A 25 1.10 -5.71 13.18
CA THR A 25 1.91 -5.88 14.40
C THR A 25 1.25 -6.90 15.33
N VAL A 26 2.00 -7.90 15.72
CA VAL A 26 1.59 -8.93 16.68
C VAL A 26 1.96 -8.52 18.10
N PHE A 27 1.02 -8.69 19.04
CA PHE A 27 1.23 -8.61 20.48
C PHE A 27 0.92 -9.95 21.09
N GLU A 28 1.94 -10.70 21.57
CA GLU A 28 1.80 -12.02 22.16
C GLU A 28 2.26 -12.01 23.62
N CYS A 29 1.40 -12.49 24.52
CA CYS A 29 1.71 -12.63 25.94
C CYS A 29 1.25 -14.01 26.44
N GLY A 30 2.17 -14.95 26.57
CA GLY A 30 1.86 -16.32 26.95
C GLY A 30 1.05 -17.04 25.88
N ASP A 31 -0.17 -17.45 26.27
CA ASP A 31 -1.07 -18.21 25.39
C ASP A 31 -2.10 -17.28 24.66
N ASP A 32 -1.92 -15.97 24.75
CA ASP A 32 -2.81 -14.99 24.15
C ASP A 32 -2.06 -14.09 23.17
N MET A 33 -2.64 -13.90 22.00
CA MET A 33 -2.12 -13.07 20.90
C MET A 33 -3.21 -12.15 20.36
N VAL A 34 -2.84 -10.92 20.09
CA VAL A 34 -3.67 -9.93 19.41
C VAL A 34 -2.91 -9.39 18.22
N LEU A 35 -3.58 -9.30 17.08
CA LEU A 35 -3.05 -8.67 15.88
C LEU A 35 -3.58 -7.25 15.77
N VAL A 36 -2.72 -6.27 15.53
CA VAL A 36 -3.09 -4.89 15.24
C VAL A 36 -2.77 -4.60 13.79
N ASP A 37 -3.82 -4.30 13.04
CA ASP A 37 -3.88 -4.09 11.59
C ASP A 37 -3.50 -5.33 10.75
N ALA A 38 -3.95 -5.34 9.51
CA ALA A 38 -3.67 -6.35 8.49
C ALA A 38 -3.73 -5.67 7.12
N GLY A 39 -2.72 -4.87 6.83
CA GLY A 39 -2.64 -4.01 5.66
C GLY A 39 -1.99 -4.65 4.46
N LEU A 40 -2.16 -4.03 3.30
CA LEU A 40 -1.41 -4.33 2.09
C LEU A 40 -0.53 -3.14 1.66
N MET A 41 0.30 -3.38 0.67
CA MET A 41 1.04 -2.35 -0.07
C MET A 41 0.82 -2.57 -1.57
N PHE A 42 0.83 -1.50 -2.35
CA PHE A 42 0.85 -1.60 -3.81
C PHE A 42 2.28 -1.85 -4.30
N PRO A 43 2.46 -2.63 -5.40
CA PRO A 43 3.77 -2.90 -5.95
C PRO A 43 4.37 -1.63 -6.58
N ASP A 44 5.69 -1.58 -6.63
CA ASP A 44 6.46 -0.57 -7.34
C ASP A 44 6.99 -1.08 -8.71
N ASP A 45 7.71 -0.21 -9.42
CA ASP A 45 8.29 -0.53 -10.74
C ASP A 45 9.26 -1.73 -10.70
N SER A 46 9.76 -2.14 -9.54
CA SER A 46 10.62 -3.30 -9.37
C SER A 46 9.88 -4.64 -9.38
N GLN A 47 8.54 -4.61 -9.32
CA GLN A 47 7.65 -5.77 -9.15
C GLN A 47 6.66 -5.90 -10.33
N PRO A 48 7.11 -6.00 -11.59
CA PRO A 48 6.23 -6.01 -12.76
C PRO A 48 5.29 -7.21 -12.73
N GLY A 49 3.98 -6.94 -12.94
CA GLY A 49 2.93 -7.95 -12.96
C GLY A 49 2.51 -8.47 -11.60
N ILE A 50 2.93 -7.84 -10.51
CA ILE A 50 2.36 -8.05 -9.18
C ILE A 50 1.19 -7.07 -9.00
N ASP A 51 0.07 -7.55 -8.48
CA ASP A 51 -1.10 -6.73 -8.22
C ASP A 51 -1.05 -6.11 -6.81
N LEU A 52 -0.66 -6.90 -5.80
CA LEU A 52 -0.61 -6.50 -4.40
C LEU A 52 0.58 -7.14 -3.68
N VAL A 53 1.04 -6.48 -2.63
CA VAL A 53 2.09 -6.98 -1.74
C VAL A 53 1.52 -7.07 -0.31
N LEU A 54 1.48 -8.26 0.25
CA LEU A 54 1.01 -8.55 1.61
C LEU A 54 2.20 -8.73 2.55
N PRO A 55 2.04 -8.47 3.85
CA PRO A 55 3.01 -8.93 4.83
C PRO A 55 3.02 -10.46 4.88
N ASP A 56 4.14 -11.05 5.20
CA ASP A 56 4.21 -12.46 5.54
C ASP A 56 3.64 -12.66 6.95
N TYR A 57 2.48 -13.29 7.02
CA TYR A 57 1.78 -13.57 8.28
C TYR A 57 1.89 -15.03 8.72
N THR A 58 2.90 -15.77 8.24
CA THR A 58 3.14 -17.18 8.61
C THR A 58 3.21 -17.36 10.12
N TYR A 59 3.87 -16.43 10.84
CA TYR A 59 3.91 -16.46 12.30
C TYR A 59 2.53 -16.46 12.96
N VAL A 60 1.58 -15.72 12.38
CA VAL A 60 0.19 -15.67 12.89
C VAL A 60 -0.51 -17.01 12.66
N LEU A 61 -0.32 -17.63 11.50
CA LEU A 61 -0.91 -18.93 11.16
C LEU A 61 -0.33 -20.06 12.03
N GLU A 62 0.98 -20.08 12.25
CA GLU A 62 1.65 -21.07 13.09
C GLU A 62 1.26 -20.99 14.57
N ASN A 63 0.73 -19.84 15.01
CA ASN A 63 0.30 -19.60 16.39
C ASN A 63 -1.18 -19.23 16.48
N GLU A 64 -2.01 -19.65 15.51
CA GLU A 64 -3.42 -19.24 15.42
C GLU A 64 -4.25 -19.62 16.65
N GLU A 65 -3.87 -20.67 17.38
CA GLU A 65 -4.54 -21.10 18.61
C GLU A 65 -4.45 -20.07 19.75
N LYS A 66 -3.44 -19.18 19.69
CA LYS A 66 -3.27 -18.07 20.62
C LYS A 66 -4.05 -16.81 20.19
N LEU A 67 -4.44 -16.70 18.90
CA LEU A 67 -5.06 -15.50 18.37
C LEU A 67 -6.45 -15.27 18.96
N ARG A 68 -6.62 -14.20 19.74
CA ARG A 68 -7.88 -13.85 20.43
C ARG A 68 -8.70 -12.83 19.67
N GLY A 69 -8.08 -12.06 18.77
CA GLY A 69 -8.77 -11.06 17.98
C GLY A 69 -7.82 -10.25 17.11
N ILE A 70 -8.41 -9.59 16.14
CA ILE A 70 -7.75 -8.63 15.24
C ILE A 70 -8.32 -7.25 15.56
N VAL A 71 -7.45 -6.30 15.86
CA VAL A 71 -7.77 -4.88 16.02
C VAL A 71 -7.42 -4.18 14.72
N VAL A 72 -8.33 -3.39 14.18
CA VAL A 72 -8.06 -2.54 13.01
C VAL A 72 -8.19 -1.09 13.43
N THR A 73 -7.10 -0.33 13.30
CA THR A 73 -7.03 1.05 13.74
C THR A 73 -7.93 1.97 12.93
N HIS A 74 -7.96 1.79 11.61
CA HIS A 74 -8.82 2.55 10.69
C HIS A 74 -8.96 1.85 9.32
N GLY A 75 -9.79 2.41 8.43
CA GLY A 75 -10.26 1.75 7.22
C GLY A 75 -9.44 1.94 5.94
N HIS A 76 -8.17 2.35 6.02
CA HIS A 76 -7.30 2.42 4.84
C HIS A 76 -6.78 1.04 4.42
N GLU A 77 -6.43 0.90 3.14
CA GLU A 77 -6.00 -0.37 2.55
C GLU A 77 -4.70 -0.90 3.16
N ASP A 78 -3.81 -0.02 3.53
CA ASP A 78 -2.54 -0.35 4.18
C ASP A 78 -2.69 -0.78 5.65
N HIS A 79 -3.94 -0.82 6.16
CA HIS A 79 -4.33 -1.36 7.47
C HIS A 79 -5.38 -2.47 7.39
N THR A 80 -6.11 -2.60 6.26
CA THR A 80 -7.21 -3.57 6.11
C THR A 80 -6.99 -4.55 4.95
N GLY A 81 -6.11 -4.21 4.03
CA GLY A 81 -6.08 -4.79 2.71
C GLY A 81 -5.71 -6.27 2.65
N SER A 82 -4.95 -6.79 3.62
CA SER A 82 -4.64 -8.22 3.68
C SER A 82 -5.67 -9.06 4.46
N LEU A 83 -6.66 -8.44 5.11
CA LEU A 83 -7.69 -9.17 5.85
C LEU A 83 -8.40 -10.27 5.04
N PRO A 84 -8.81 -10.06 3.76
CA PRO A 84 -9.44 -11.13 2.99
C PRO A 84 -8.56 -12.37 2.86
N TYR A 85 -7.27 -12.18 2.66
CA TYR A 85 -6.29 -13.25 2.50
C TYR A 85 -6.04 -13.97 3.82
N LEU A 86 -5.71 -13.21 4.87
CA LEU A 86 -5.49 -13.74 6.22
C LEU A 86 -6.71 -14.54 6.73
N LEU A 87 -7.93 -14.04 6.53
CA LEU A 87 -9.16 -14.71 6.99
C LEU A 87 -9.50 -15.97 6.19
N GLN A 88 -9.00 -16.12 4.95
CA GLN A 88 -9.10 -17.36 4.19
C GLN A 88 -8.16 -18.44 4.71
N ASP A 89 -6.96 -18.03 5.15
CA ASP A 89 -5.92 -18.95 5.61
C ASP A 89 -6.10 -19.37 7.08
N LEU A 90 -6.78 -18.52 7.89
CA LEU A 90 -7.09 -18.85 9.28
C LEU A 90 -8.18 -19.93 9.38
N ASN A 91 -7.90 -21.01 10.13
CA ASN A 91 -8.89 -22.04 10.45
C ASN A 91 -9.88 -21.56 11.52
N ASN A 92 -9.42 -20.75 12.46
CA ASN A 92 -10.20 -20.22 13.56
C ASN A 92 -10.85 -18.88 13.21
N LYS A 93 -12.14 -18.74 13.53
CA LYS A 93 -12.85 -17.48 13.36
C LYS A 93 -12.64 -16.59 14.57
N VAL A 94 -11.75 -15.61 14.45
CA VAL A 94 -11.51 -14.61 15.50
C VAL A 94 -12.34 -13.34 15.29
N PRO A 95 -12.73 -12.61 16.36
CA PRO A 95 -13.44 -11.35 16.22
C PRO A 95 -12.52 -10.24 15.69
N ILE A 96 -13.12 -9.32 14.90
CA ILE A 96 -12.45 -8.08 14.45
C ILE A 96 -13.04 -6.91 15.24
N PHE A 97 -12.16 -6.11 15.84
CA PHE A 97 -12.48 -4.93 16.63
C PHE A 97 -12.07 -3.67 15.84
N SER A 98 -13.00 -2.78 15.57
CA SER A 98 -12.73 -1.50 14.93
C SER A 98 -13.90 -0.52 15.08
N SER A 99 -13.73 0.70 14.53
CA SER A 99 -14.82 1.67 14.44
C SER A 99 -15.91 1.21 13.46
N LYS A 100 -17.11 1.75 13.64
CA LYS A 100 -18.27 1.39 12.82
C LYS A 100 -18.03 1.55 11.32
N LEU A 101 -17.41 2.66 10.90
CA LEU A 101 -17.11 2.92 9.49
C LEU A 101 -16.09 1.91 8.93
N THR A 102 -15.02 1.68 9.67
CA THR A 102 -13.99 0.71 9.30
C THR A 102 -14.57 -0.70 9.14
N LEU A 103 -15.41 -1.14 10.08
CA LEU A 103 -16.09 -2.43 9.98
C LEU A 103 -16.99 -2.51 8.74
N GLY A 104 -17.69 -1.43 8.40
CA GLY A 104 -18.49 -1.36 7.17
C GLY A 104 -17.65 -1.49 5.90
N PHE A 105 -16.47 -0.87 5.85
CA PHE A 105 -15.54 -1.02 4.71
C PHE A 105 -14.99 -2.44 4.62
N ILE A 106 -14.60 -3.03 5.75
CA ILE A 106 -14.15 -4.43 5.82
C ILE A 106 -15.25 -5.37 5.34
N GLU A 107 -16.51 -5.18 5.77
CA GLU A 107 -17.64 -6.00 5.35
C GLU A 107 -17.86 -5.92 3.82
N GLY A 108 -17.84 -4.71 3.27
CA GLY A 108 -17.92 -4.49 1.82
C GLY A 108 -16.83 -5.24 1.06
N LYS A 109 -15.59 -5.14 1.53
CA LYS A 109 -14.43 -5.81 0.94
C LYS A 109 -14.54 -7.34 1.04
N LEU A 110 -14.88 -7.88 2.20
CA LEU A 110 -15.06 -9.33 2.39
C LEU A 110 -16.17 -9.88 1.48
N SER A 111 -17.23 -9.10 1.27
CA SER A 111 -18.31 -9.46 0.33
C SER A 111 -17.83 -9.58 -1.11
N GLU A 112 -16.94 -8.67 -1.57
CA GLU A 112 -16.33 -8.76 -2.90
C GLU A 112 -15.51 -10.05 -3.07
N PHE A 113 -14.82 -10.48 -2.03
CA PHE A 113 -14.07 -11.75 -1.98
C PHE A 113 -14.95 -12.97 -1.69
N ARG A 114 -16.25 -12.80 -1.47
CA ARG A 114 -17.22 -13.85 -1.09
C ARG A 114 -16.84 -14.58 0.21
N ILE A 115 -16.18 -13.87 1.12
CA ILE A 115 -15.79 -14.36 2.43
C ILE A 115 -16.89 -14.01 3.42
N ARG A 116 -17.33 -15.01 4.19
CA ARG A 116 -18.27 -14.75 5.29
C ARG A 116 -17.58 -13.94 6.37
N ALA A 117 -18.10 -12.74 6.64
CA ALA A 117 -17.58 -11.87 7.68
C ALA A 117 -17.45 -12.61 9.03
N PRO A 118 -16.34 -12.45 9.75
CA PRO A 118 -16.19 -12.93 11.11
C PRO A 118 -17.07 -12.12 12.05
N LYS A 119 -16.96 -12.38 13.36
CA LYS A 119 -17.72 -11.60 14.36
C LYS A 119 -17.12 -10.20 14.49
N PHE A 120 -17.83 -9.20 13.98
CA PHE A 120 -17.48 -7.81 14.17
C PHE A 120 -17.82 -7.32 15.57
N ARG A 121 -16.94 -6.51 16.14
CA ARG A 121 -17.06 -5.87 17.43
C ARG A 121 -16.77 -4.39 17.27
N GLU A 122 -17.81 -3.59 17.28
CA GLU A 122 -17.66 -2.13 17.24
C GLU A 122 -17.01 -1.63 18.52
N VAL A 123 -15.96 -0.82 18.36
CA VAL A 123 -15.26 -0.09 19.41
C VAL A 123 -15.08 1.37 19.02
N LYS A 124 -14.94 2.24 20.01
CA LYS A 124 -14.72 3.67 19.85
C LYS A 124 -13.80 4.19 20.96
N GLY A 125 -13.39 5.43 20.89
CA GLY A 125 -12.67 6.06 22.01
C GLY A 125 -13.40 5.85 23.33
N GLY A 126 -12.66 5.39 24.35
CA GLY A 126 -13.19 4.99 25.64
C GLY A 126 -13.66 3.54 25.75
N SER A 127 -13.72 2.78 24.67
CA SER A 127 -14.02 1.34 24.74
C SER A 127 -12.88 0.57 25.40
N HIS A 128 -13.27 -0.48 26.16
CA HIS A 128 -12.34 -1.40 26.83
C HIS A 128 -12.68 -2.86 26.46
N VAL A 129 -11.65 -3.65 26.15
CA VAL A 129 -11.80 -5.06 25.77
C VAL A 129 -10.71 -5.89 26.45
N ASN A 130 -11.07 -7.05 26.99
CA ASN A 130 -10.13 -8.04 27.52
C ASN A 130 -10.08 -9.26 26.60
N LEU A 131 -8.88 -9.63 26.19
CA LEU A 131 -8.59 -10.76 25.31
C LEU A 131 -7.55 -11.68 26.01
N GLY A 132 -8.04 -12.53 26.88
CA GLY A 132 -7.18 -13.34 27.76
C GLY A 132 -6.34 -12.47 28.69
N GLY A 133 -5.03 -12.62 28.67
CA GLY A 133 -4.07 -11.81 29.45
C GLY A 133 -3.75 -10.43 28.86
N ILE A 134 -4.36 -10.06 27.74
CA ILE A 134 -4.15 -8.78 27.05
C ILE A 134 -5.40 -7.92 27.21
N SER A 135 -5.23 -6.72 27.73
CA SER A 135 -6.29 -5.72 27.94
C SER A 135 -6.08 -4.53 27.00
N LEU A 136 -7.12 -4.13 26.29
CA LEU A 136 -7.09 -3.08 25.27
C LEU A 136 -8.01 -1.92 25.69
N ASP A 137 -7.49 -0.71 25.71
CA ASP A 137 -8.26 0.52 25.81
C ASP A 137 -8.11 1.33 24.53
N PHE A 138 -9.21 1.68 23.90
CA PHE A 138 -9.23 2.44 22.65
C PHE A 138 -9.36 3.93 22.94
N PHE A 139 -8.70 4.75 22.14
CA PHE A 139 -8.82 6.21 22.17
C PHE A 139 -8.93 6.78 20.77
N SER A 140 -9.70 7.87 20.62
CA SER A 140 -9.90 8.51 19.34
C SER A 140 -8.63 9.25 18.91
N MET A 141 -8.32 9.10 17.63
CA MET A 141 -7.30 9.89 16.93
C MET A 141 -7.92 10.56 15.71
N THR A 142 -7.33 11.65 15.24
CA THR A 142 -7.72 12.25 13.96
C THR A 142 -6.79 11.79 12.85
N HIS A 143 -7.39 11.46 11.73
CA HIS A 143 -6.71 11.07 10.51
C HIS A 143 -7.52 11.55 9.29
N SER A 144 -7.18 11.13 8.08
CA SER A 144 -7.94 11.45 6.86
C SER A 144 -9.28 10.72 6.74
N ILE A 145 -9.57 9.79 7.65
CA ILE A 145 -10.80 9.00 7.70
C ILE A 145 -11.45 9.10 9.09
N PRO A 146 -12.80 9.21 9.19
CA PRO A 146 -13.49 9.22 10.47
C PRO A 146 -13.29 7.92 11.26
N GLY A 147 -13.22 8.05 12.59
CA GLY A 147 -13.18 6.91 13.50
C GLY A 147 -11.83 6.21 13.58
N ALA A 148 -10.73 6.90 13.25
CA ALA A 148 -9.38 6.41 13.51
C ALA A 148 -9.14 6.24 15.03
N LEU A 149 -8.48 5.14 15.40
CA LEU A 149 -8.27 4.72 16.77
C LEU A 149 -6.80 4.47 17.06
N GLY A 150 -6.35 4.96 18.21
CA GLY A 150 -5.17 4.42 18.87
C GLY A 150 -5.58 3.36 19.90
N VAL A 151 -4.63 2.55 20.31
CA VAL A 151 -4.83 1.44 21.25
C VAL A 151 -3.78 1.48 22.37
N PHE A 152 -4.24 1.42 23.63
CA PHE A 152 -3.40 1.25 24.80
C PHE A 152 -3.53 -0.20 25.28
N ILE A 153 -2.42 -0.95 25.19
CA ILE A 153 -2.33 -2.38 25.43
C ILE A 153 -1.70 -2.59 26.79
N ARG A 154 -2.35 -3.36 27.65
CA ARG A 154 -1.85 -3.70 28.99
C ARG A 154 -1.77 -5.21 29.16
N THR A 155 -0.67 -5.64 29.76
CA THR A 155 -0.44 -7.02 30.19
C THR A 155 0.21 -7.02 31.58
N ASN A 156 0.40 -8.19 32.15
CA ASN A 156 1.18 -8.34 33.39
C ASN A 156 2.70 -8.10 33.18
N GLN A 157 3.13 -7.84 31.93
CA GLN A 157 4.54 -7.57 31.60
C GLN A 157 4.81 -6.09 31.38
N GLY A 158 3.78 -5.26 31.21
CA GLY A 158 3.88 -3.83 30.98
C GLY A 158 2.83 -3.31 30.01
N THR A 159 3.04 -2.08 29.54
CA THR A 159 2.09 -1.28 28.81
C THR A 159 2.68 -0.81 27.48
N VAL A 160 1.87 -0.86 26.44
CA VAL A 160 2.22 -0.36 25.11
C VAL A 160 1.14 0.57 24.61
N MET A 161 1.51 1.73 24.07
CA MET A 161 0.63 2.60 23.31
C MET A 161 0.94 2.49 21.83
N HIS A 162 -0.04 2.16 21.01
CA HIS A 162 0.03 2.18 19.55
C HIS A 162 -0.88 3.27 19.04
N THR A 163 -0.33 4.23 18.27
CA THR A 163 -1.11 5.40 17.85
C THR A 163 -2.11 5.10 16.73
N GLY A 164 -1.87 4.05 15.94
CA GLY A 164 -2.40 4.01 14.58
C GLY A 164 -1.84 5.19 13.78
N ASP A 165 -2.43 5.46 12.64
CA ASP A 165 -2.11 6.65 11.86
C ASP A 165 -2.82 7.87 12.45
N PHE A 166 -2.11 8.99 12.54
CA PHE A 166 -2.68 10.17 13.18
C PHE A 166 -2.09 11.49 12.74
N LYS A 167 -2.88 12.53 12.89
CA LYS A 167 -2.45 13.92 13.09
C LYS A 167 -3.16 14.49 14.32
N LEU A 168 -2.71 15.64 14.81
CA LEU A 168 -3.37 16.32 15.94
C LEU A 168 -4.22 17.49 15.43
N ASP A 169 -5.25 17.20 14.63
CA ASP A 169 -6.16 18.21 14.09
C ASP A 169 -7.03 18.82 15.18
N GLN A 170 -6.90 20.13 15.39
CA GLN A 170 -7.64 20.86 16.44
C GLN A 170 -9.03 21.29 15.96
N THR A 171 -9.27 21.29 14.66
CA THR A 171 -10.52 21.75 14.02
C THR A 171 -11.00 20.72 12.98
N PRO A 172 -11.15 19.44 13.39
CA PRO A 172 -11.57 18.39 12.46
C PRO A 172 -13.00 18.64 11.98
N ILE A 173 -13.32 18.18 10.78
CA ILE A 173 -14.60 18.44 10.10
C ILE A 173 -15.78 17.83 10.84
N ASP A 174 -15.59 16.65 11.42
CA ASP A 174 -16.60 15.93 12.20
C ASP A 174 -16.69 16.39 13.66
N GLY A 175 -15.83 17.31 14.09
CA GLY A 175 -15.75 17.80 15.47
C GLY A 175 -15.10 16.82 16.45
N VAL A 176 -14.64 15.65 16.00
CA VAL A 176 -14.01 14.63 16.87
C VAL A 176 -12.50 14.88 16.93
N THR A 177 -12.05 15.56 17.97
CA THR A 177 -10.62 15.81 18.22
C THR A 177 -9.92 14.57 18.77
N PRO A 178 -8.57 14.50 18.70
CA PRO A 178 -7.81 13.46 19.40
C PRO A 178 -8.16 13.44 20.89
N ASP A 179 -8.23 12.26 21.49
CA ASP A 179 -8.55 12.11 22.91
C ASP A 179 -7.32 12.39 23.79
N TYR A 180 -6.94 13.67 23.89
CA TYR A 180 -5.83 14.14 24.71
C TYR A 180 -5.99 13.75 26.19
N ALA A 181 -7.25 13.67 26.67
CA ALA A 181 -7.53 13.28 28.05
C ALA A 181 -7.20 11.81 28.31
N ALA A 182 -7.52 10.92 27.36
CA ALA A 182 -7.13 9.51 27.42
C ALA A 182 -5.63 9.34 27.37
N ILE A 183 -4.93 10.00 26.43
CA ILE A 183 -3.46 9.95 26.31
C ILE A 183 -2.82 10.39 27.64
N SER A 184 -3.28 11.52 28.22
CA SER A 184 -2.75 12.02 29.51
C SER A 184 -3.07 11.06 30.67
N ARG A 185 -4.22 10.40 30.66
CA ARG A 185 -4.61 9.39 31.66
C ARG A 185 -3.69 8.16 31.55
N PHE A 186 -3.41 7.67 30.35
CA PHE A 186 -2.51 6.54 30.13
C PHE A 186 -1.08 6.89 30.52
N ALA A 187 -0.61 8.11 30.20
CA ALA A 187 0.70 8.60 30.65
C ALA A 187 0.84 8.60 32.19
N LYS A 188 -0.23 8.93 32.92
CA LYS A 188 -0.24 8.85 34.41
C LYS A 188 -0.19 7.39 34.92
N GLN A 189 -0.72 6.43 34.15
CA GLN A 189 -0.63 5.00 34.48
C GLN A 189 0.75 4.43 34.18
N GLY A 190 1.51 5.09 33.30
CA GLY A 190 2.81 4.68 32.76
C GLY A 190 2.65 4.07 31.37
N ILE A 191 3.46 4.58 30.43
CA ILE A 191 3.59 4.01 29.09
C ILE A 191 5.04 3.51 28.99
N ASP A 192 5.19 2.18 29.02
CA ASP A 192 6.51 1.58 28.90
C ASP A 192 7.04 1.74 27.48
N LEU A 193 6.25 1.42 26.45
CA LEU A 193 6.64 1.53 25.05
C LEU A 193 5.59 2.29 24.23
N LEU A 194 6.04 3.25 23.44
CA LEU A 194 5.23 3.96 22.44
C LEU A 194 5.60 3.49 21.03
N LEU A 195 4.63 2.95 20.28
CA LEU A 195 4.68 2.75 18.83
C LEU A 195 3.95 3.92 18.17
N SER A 196 4.62 4.69 17.31
CA SER A 196 4.06 5.91 16.74
C SER A 196 4.31 6.04 15.23
N ASP A 197 3.26 6.43 14.50
CA ASP A 197 3.29 6.77 13.07
C ASP A 197 4.44 7.72 12.74
N SER A 198 5.18 7.40 11.69
CA SER A 198 6.39 8.13 11.28
C SER A 198 6.29 8.76 9.89
N THR A 199 5.17 8.61 9.19
CA THR A 199 5.02 8.96 7.78
C THR A 199 5.48 10.40 7.46
N ASN A 200 5.17 11.36 8.34
CA ASN A 200 5.58 12.76 8.17
C ASN A 200 6.72 13.20 9.12
N ALA A 201 7.51 12.27 9.65
CA ALA A 201 8.61 12.61 10.57
C ALA A 201 9.71 13.49 9.95
N THR A 202 9.78 13.57 8.63
CA THR A 202 10.70 14.46 7.90
C THR A 202 10.12 15.85 7.64
N VAL A 203 8.81 16.06 7.83
CA VAL A 203 8.09 17.30 7.52
C VAL A 203 8.12 18.22 8.74
N PRO A 204 8.70 19.44 8.66
CA PRO A 204 8.74 20.38 9.78
C PRO A 204 7.36 20.99 10.04
N GLY A 205 7.16 21.49 11.28
CA GLY A 205 5.95 22.20 11.68
C GLY A 205 4.78 21.31 12.02
N PHE A 206 3.58 21.81 11.81
CA PHE A 206 2.30 21.14 12.03
C PHE A 206 1.62 20.83 10.71
N THR A 207 0.91 19.73 10.65
CA THR A 207 0.02 19.41 9.53
C THR A 207 -1.24 20.30 9.60
N LYS A 208 -1.63 20.88 8.47
CA LYS A 208 -2.83 21.72 8.39
C LYS A 208 -4.10 20.92 8.67
N SER A 209 -5.13 21.64 9.19
CA SER A 209 -6.45 21.04 9.38
C SER A 209 -7.10 20.66 8.05
N GLU A 210 -7.84 19.55 8.05
CA GLU A 210 -8.66 19.15 6.91
C GLU A 210 -9.73 20.20 6.58
N ALA A 211 -10.22 20.96 7.56
CA ALA A 211 -11.19 22.04 7.37
C ALA A 211 -10.69 23.15 6.46
N GLU A 212 -9.36 23.36 6.35
CA GLU A 212 -8.79 24.38 5.47
C GLU A 212 -8.92 24.07 3.97
N VAL A 213 -9.21 22.82 3.60
CA VAL A 213 -9.36 22.39 2.21
C VAL A 213 -10.72 22.82 1.63
N GLY A 214 -11.78 22.75 2.42
CA GLY A 214 -13.14 23.04 1.99
C GLY A 214 -13.32 24.39 1.28
N PRO A 215 -12.80 25.51 1.83
CA PRO A 215 -12.86 26.81 1.17
C PRO A 215 -12.21 26.84 -0.22
N ASN A 216 -11.09 26.12 -0.40
CA ASN A 216 -10.40 26.05 -1.69
C ASN A 216 -11.17 25.20 -2.71
N LEU A 217 -11.75 24.06 -2.27
CA LEU A 217 -12.65 23.27 -3.11
C LEU A 217 -13.88 24.08 -3.54
N LEU A 218 -14.50 24.79 -2.59
CA LEU A 218 -15.64 25.66 -2.91
C LEU A 218 -15.25 26.74 -3.91
N HIS A 219 -14.08 27.37 -3.76
CA HIS A 219 -13.58 28.38 -4.68
C HIS A 219 -13.38 27.80 -6.10
N ALA A 220 -12.71 26.66 -6.21
CA ALA A 220 -12.47 25.99 -7.48
C ALA A 220 -13.78 25.59 -8.16
N ILE A 221 -14.70 24.94 -7.43
CA ILE A 221 -16.00 24.48 -7.95
C ILE A 221 -16.89 25.66 -8.37
N LYS A 222 -16.89 26.75 -7.61
CA LYS A 222 -17.70 27.95 -7.89
C LYS A 222 -17.27 28.66 -9.17
N ASN A 223 -15.95 28.74 -9.42
CA ASN A 223 -15.39 29.49 -10.54
C ASN A 223 -15.19 28.65 -11.80
N ALA A 224 -15.38 27.35 -11.74
CA ALA A 224 -15.27 26.47 -12.89
C ALA A 224 -16.38 26.75 -13.91
N PRO A 225 -16.04 27.06 -15.19
CA PRO A 225 -17.03 27.37 -16.21
C PRO A 225 -17.83 26.17 -16.69
N GLY A 226 -17.27 24.97 -16.63
CA GLY A 226 -17.84 23.70 -17.06
C GLY A 226 -17.98 22.70 -15.91
N ARG A 227 -17.87 21.40 -16.24
CA ARG A 227 -17.90 20.31 -15.28
C ARG A 227 -16.65 20.33 -14.39
N VAL A 228 -16.81 19.83 -13.17
CA VAL A 228 -15.68 19.68 -12.24
C VAL A 228 -15.49 18.20 -11.89
N PHE A 229 -14.30 17.70 -12.10
CA PHE A 229 -13.89 16.35 -11.70
C PHE A 229 -12.97 16.46 -10.48
N VAL A 230 -13.31 15.79 -9.39
CA VAL A 230 -12.50 15.78 -8.18
C VAL A 230 -12.02 14.37 -7.92
N ALA A 231 -10.72 14.14 -8.12
CA ALA A 231 -10.08 12.87 -7.81
C ALA A 231 -9.57 12.87 -6.37
N SER A 232 -9.99 11.88 -5.59
CA SER A 232 -9.62 11.72 -4.19
C SER A 232 -9.52 10.23 -3.84
N PHE A 233 -8.93 9.94 -2.68
CA PHE A 233 -9.05 8.61 -2.07
C PHE A 233 -10.50 8.33 -1.71
N SER A 234 -11.00 7.16 -2.06
CA SER A 234 -12.39 6.76 -1.79
C SER A 234 -12.69 6.55 -0.31
N SER A 235 -11.67 6.32 0.51
CA SER A 235 -11.76 6.20 1.97
C SER A 235 -11.73 7.53 2.70
N HIS A 236 -11.36 8.63 2.02
CA HIS A 236 -11.24 9.95 2.63
C HIS A 236 -12.61 10.65 2.77
N ILE A 237 -13.45 10.10 3.63
CA ILE A 237 -14.87 10.49 3.76
C ILE A 237 -15.04 11.97 4.13
N HIS A 238 -14.16 12.54 4.94
CA HIS A 238 -14.15 13.97 5.25
C HIS A 238 -14.02 14.84 3.98
N ARG A 239 -13.15 14.44 3.03
CA ARG A 239 -12.95 15.10 1.76
C ARG A 239 -14.19 14.97 0.86
N LEU A 240 -14.79 13.77 0.81
CA LEU A 240 -16.02 13.54 0.05
C LEU A 240 -17.15 14.42 0.58
N GLN A 241 -17.27 14.58 1.91
CA GLN A 241 -18.24 15.51 2.50
C GLN A 241 -18.01 16.95 2.05
N GLN A 242 -16.76 17.42 2.08
CA GLN A 242 -16.44 18.79 1.64
C GLN A 242 -16.75 19.01 0.16
N ILE A 243 -16.52 18.02 -0.70
CA ILE A 243 -16.88 18.07 -2.14
C ILE A 243 -18.40 18.17 -2.29
N CYS A 244 -19.18 17.33 -1.59
CA CYS A 244 -20.64 17.34 -1.60
C CYS A 244 -21.19 18.68 -1.11
N ASP A 245 -20.65 19.23 -0.02
CA ASP A 245 -21.06 20.51 0.52
C ASP A 245 -20.76 21.69 -0.42
N ALA A 246 -19.58 21.65 -1.08
CA ALA A 246 -19.21 22.65 -2.06
C ALA A 246 -20.09 22.57 -3.31
N ALA A 247 -20.37 21.37 -3.82
CA ALA A 247 -21.28 21.15 -4.93
C ALA A 247 -22.68 21.69 -4.64
N ARG A 248 -23.25 21.34 -3.46
CA ARG A 248 -24.57 21.84 -3.01
C ARG A 248 -24.60 23.36 -2.93
N LYS A 249 -23.59 24.00 -2.32
CA LYS A 249 -23.48 25.46 -2.24
C LYS A 249 -23.40 26.16 -3.61
N CYS A 250 -22.89 25.47 -4.62
CA CYS A 250 -22.81 25.97 -5.99
C CYS A 250 -24.02 25.57 -6.85
N GLY A 251 -25.02 24.87 -6.30
CA GLY A 251 -26.18 24.36 -7.03
C GLY A 251 -25.81 23.34 -8.11
N ARG A 252 -24.77 22.54 -7.85
CA ARG A 252 -24.30 21.46 -8.74
C ARG A 252 -24.72 20.09 -8.19
N LYS A 253 -25.00 19.16 -9.09
CA LYS A 253 -25.26 17.75 -8.76
C LYS A 253 -23.96 16.96 -8.72
N VAL A 254 -23.96 15.90 -7.95
CA VAL A 254 -22.79 15.05 -7.73
C VAL A 254 -22.96 13.73 -8.47
N VAL A 255 -21.97 13.37 -9.26
CA VAL A 255 -21.80 12.06 -9.88
C VAL A 255 -20.68 11.31 -9.15
N VAL A 256 -20.89 10.04 -8.84
CA VAL A 256 -19.88 9.20 -8.20
C VAL A 256 -19.41 8.14 -9.19
N THR A 257 -18.09 8.01 -9.43
CA THR A 257 -17.55 7.02 -10.35
C THR A 257 -16.25 6.39 -9.84
N GLY A 258 -16.04 5.13 -10.22
CA GLY A 258 -14.97 4.28 -9.69
C GLY A 258 -15.51 3.28 -8.66
N ARG A 259 -15.12 2.02 -8.77
CA ARG A 259 -15.68 0.91 -7.96
C ARG A 259 -15.60 1.19 -6.45
N SER A 260 -14.40 1.45 -5.94
CA SER A 260 -14.20 1.73 -4.51
C SER A 260 -14.89 3.03 -4.08
N MET A 261 -14.96 4.07 -4.94
CA MET A 261 -15.65 5.31 -4.65
C MET A 261 -17.16 5.07 -4.46
N LEU A 262 -17.77 4.28 -5.33
CA LEU A 262 -19.19 3.91 -5.22
C LEU A 262 -19.47 3.10 -3.94
N THR A 263 -18.65 2.07 -3.68
CA THR A 263 -18.81 1.21 -2.49
C THR A 263 -18.66 2.02 -1.20
N ASN A 264 -17.57 2.79 -1.08
CA ASN A 264 -17.29 3.54 0.15
C ASN A 264 -18.26 4.70 0.39
N THR A 265 -18.68 5.39 -0.68
CA THR A 265 -19.72 6.44 -0.60
C THR A 265 -21.04 5.83 -0.11
N ARG A 266 -21.46 4.69 -0.65
CA ARG A 266 -22.68 4.00 -0.22
C ARG A 266 -22.59 3.61 1.25
N VAL A 267 -21.53 2.94 1.67
CA VAL A 267 -21.34 2.51 3.08
C VAL A 267 -21.31 3.72 4.01
N ALA A 268 -20.57 4.77 3.66
CA ALA A 268 -20.48 5.98 4.48
C ALA A 268 -21.85 6.69 4.64
N ARG A 269 -22.67 6.71 3.58
CA ARG A 269 -24.05 7.24 3.64
C ARG A 269 -24.96 6.40 4.53
N GLU A 270 -24.98 5.07 4.32
CA GLU A 270 -25.78 4.13 5.10
C GLU A 270 -25.47 4.20 6.61
N LEU A 271 -24.21 4.42 6.95
CA LEU A 271 -23.74 4.54 8.34
C LEU A 271 -23.83 5.97 8.91
N GLY A 272 -24.19 6.97 8.10
CA GLY A 272 -24.38 8.36 8.53
C GLY A 272 -23.09 9.19 8.62
N TYR A 273 -21.99 8.73 8.01
CA TYR A 273 -20.72 9.48 7.95
C TYR A 273 -20.60 10.41 6.75
N LEU A 274 -21.40 10.19 5.70
CA LEU A 274 -21.50 11.07 4.54
C LEU A 274 -22.95 11.54 4.38
N ASN A 275 -23.16 12.83 4.47
CA ASN A 275 -24.47 13.47 4.36
C ASN A 275 -24.62 14.15 3.00
N ILE A 276 -25.37 13.51 2.12
CA ILE A 276 -25.76 14.04 0.81
C ILE A 276 -27.18 13.54 0.47
N ASP A 277 -28.05 14.43 0.05
CA ASP A 277 -29.43 14.10 -0.33
C ASP A 277 -29.46 13.31 -1.64
N ASP A 278 -30.39 12.35 -1.75
CA ASP A 278 -30.55 11.58 -2.99
C ASP A 278 -30.82 12.47 -4.21
N ALA A 279 -31.54 13.58 -4.00
CA ALA A 279 -31.81 14.56 -5.05
C ALA A 279 -30.54 15.27 -5.56
N ASP A 280 -29.44 15.25 -4.81
CA ASP A 280 -28.17 15.87 -5.19
C ASP A 280 -27.20 14.90 -5.88
N ILE A 281 -27.52 13.60 -5.90
CA ILE A 281 -26.76 12.59 -6.62
C ILE A 281 -27.48 12.24 -7.91
N ILE A 282 -26.71 12.14 -9.01
CA ILE A 282 -27.21 11.66 -10.30
C ILE A 282 -26.36 10.50 -10.79
N ASP A 283 -26.96 9.64 -11.60
CA ASP A 283 -26.23 8.56 -12.28
C ASP A 283 -25.28 9.11 -13.35
N ALA A 284 -24.18 8.43 -13.57
CA ALA A 284 -23.23 8.80 -14.63
C ALA A 284 -23.83 8.74 -16.05
N PHE A 285 -24.89 7.96 -16.25
CA PHE A 285 -25.61 7.88 -17.52
C PHE A 285 -26.56 9.08 -17.76
N ASP A 286 -26.90 9.81 -16.70
CA ASP A 286 -27.80 10.96 -16.76
C ASP A 286 -27.05 12.31 -16.83
N ILE A 287 -25.73 12.28 -16.92
CA ILE A 287 -24.89 13.47 -16.88
C ILE A 287 -25.21 14.45 -18.01
N ASP A 288 -25.51 13.94 -19.21
CA ASP A 288 -25.82 14.73 -20.40
C ASP A 288 -27.19 15.42 -20.33
N ASN A 289 -28.00 15.11 -19.32
CA ASN A 289 -29.30 15.75 -19.09
C ASN A 289 -29.18 17.10 -18.36
N LEU A 290 -27.98 17.46 -17.90
CA LEU A 290 -27.73 18.69 -17.15
C LEU A 290 -26.68 19.56 -17.85
N PRO A 291 -26.78 20.91 -17.69
CA PRO A 291 -25.70 21.80 -18.11
C PRO A 291 -24.39 21.49 -17.41
N ASP A 292 -23.27 21.64 -18.11
CA ASP A 292 -21.92 21.34 -17.59
C ASP A 292 -21.59 22.06 -16.27
N ASP A 293 -22.03 23.32 -16.15
CA ASP A 293 -21.85 24.14 -14.94
C ASP A 293 -22.69 23.67 -13.74
N LYS A 294 -23.46 22.60 -13.90
CA LYS A 294 -24.28 21.97 -12.84
C LYS A 294 -23.74 20.61 -12.37
N ILE A 295 -22.54 20.24 -12.77
CA ILE A 295 -22.00 18.89 -12.54
C ILE A 295 -20.70 18.94 -11.74
N VAL A 296 -20.60 18.06 -10.72
CA VAL A 296 -19.35 17.70 -10.04
C VAL A 296 -19.24 16.18 -10.06
N VAL A 297 -18.12 15.65 -10.54
CA VAL A 297 -17.83 14.22 -10.59
C VAL A 297 -16.78 13.87 -9.52
N MET A 298 -17.16 13.07 -8.54
CA MET A 298 -16.22 12.47 -7.60
C MET A 298 -15.68 11.16 -8.17
N CYS A 299 -14.37 11.02 -8.30
CA CYS A 299 -13.75 9.86 -8.95
C CYS A 299 -12.50 9.37 -8.22
N THR A 300 -12.13 8.10 -8.51
CA THR A 300 -10.83 7.52 -8.14
C THR A 300 -9.76 7.93 -9.15
N GLY A 301 -8.47 7.69 -8.81
CA GLY A 301 -7.35 7.93 -9.73
C GLY A 301 -6.45 9.08 -9.31
N SER A 302 -6.54 9.50 -8.06
CA SER A 302 -5.66 10.55 -7.50
C SER A 302 -4.20 10.13 -7.40
N GLN A 303 -3.89 8.84 -7.56
CA GLN A 303 -2.53 8.26 -7.52
C GLN A 303 -2.02 7.86 -8.91
N GLY A 304 -2.75 8.16 -9.97
CA GLY A 304 -2.35 7.84 -11.34
C GLY A 304 -2.47 6.36 -11.70
N GLU A 305 -3.23 5.59 -10.93
CA GLU A 305 -3.43 4.16 -11.18
C GLU A 305 -4.04 3.94 -12.58
N PRO A 306 -3.46 3.08 -13.42
CA PRO A 306 -3.87 2.97 -14.84
C PRO A 306 -5.34 2.59 -15.03
N LEU A 307 -5.89 1.76 -14.14
CA LEU A 307 -7.27 1.26 -14.20
C LEU A 307 -8.27 2.13 -13.42
N SER A 308 -7.83 3.24 -12.84
CA SER A 308 -8.70 4.16 -12.12
C SER A 308 -9.64 4.92 -13.04
N ALA A 309 -10.71 5.49 -12.47
CA ALA A 309 -11.68 6.23 -13.24
C ALA A 309 -11.06 7.45 -13.95
N LEU A 310 -10.24 8.25 -13.23
CA LEU A 310 -9.61 9.44 -13.80
C LEU A 310 -8.62 9.08 -14.92
N SER A 311 -7.73 8.10 -14.70
CA SER A 311 -6.75 7.69 -15.71
C SER A 311 -7.43 7.19 -16.99
N ARG A 312 -8.50 6.41 -16.85
CA ARG A 312 -9.29 5.94 -18.00
C ARG A 312 -10.03 7.06 -18.70
N MET A 313 -10.58 8.04 -17.98
CA MET A 313 -11.20 9.23 -18.59
C MET A 313 -10.16 10.08 -19.34
N ALA A 314 -8.98 10.29 -18.76
CA ALA A 314 -7.88 11.04 -19.37
C ALA A 314 -7.34 10.38 -20.67
N ASN A 315 -7.45 9.05 -20.77
CA ASN A 315 -7.02 8.28 -21.94
C ASN A 315 -8.16 7.96 -22.93
N GLY A 316 -9.40 8.41 -22.67
CA GLY A 316 -10.56 8.11 -23.50
C GLY A 316 -11.06 6.66 -23.40
N GLU A 317 -10.71 5.95 -22.35
CA GLU A 317 -11.02 4.52 -22.15
C GLU A 317 -12.17 4.28 -21.16
N HIS A 318 -12.73 5.34 -20.56
CA HIS A 318 -13.84 5.20 -19.62
C HIS A 318 -15.14 4.99 -20.38
N LYS A 319 -15.98 4.03 -19.92
CA LYS A 319 -17.17 3.57 -20.67
C LYS A 319 -18.28 4.60 -20.79
N THR A 320 -18.44 5.48 -19.79
CA THR A 320 -19.62 6.36 -19.67
C THR A 320 -19.26 7.83 -19.58
N LEU A 321 -18.07 8.16 -19.11
CA LEU A 321 -17.63 9.53 -18.89
C LEU A 321 -16.40 9.83 -19.72
N SER A 322 -16.36 11.00 -20.34
CA SER A 322 -15.22 11.56 -21.04
C SER A 322 -14.88 12.94 -20.50
N ILE A 323 -13.62 13.30 -20.52
CA ILE A 323 -13.13 14.63 -20.14
C ILE A 323 -12.92 15.43 -21.43
N HIS A 324 -13.34 16.70 -21.41
CA HIS A 324 -13.30 17.58 -22.58
C HIS A 324 -12.58 18.89 -22.28
N GLU A 325 -12.28 19.65 -23.31
CA GLU A 325 -11.77 21.03 -23.20
C GLU A 325 -12.72 21.89 -22.37
N GLY A 326 -12.18 22.66 -21.43
CA GLY A 326 -12.93 23.51 -20.52
C GLY A 326 -13.42 22.82 -19.23
N ASP A 327 -13.25 21.53 -19.08
CA ASP A 327 -13.48 20.86 -17.80
C ASP A 327 -12.41 21.26 -16.77
N THR A 328 -12.79 21.32 -15.50
CA THR A 328 -11.86 21.53 -14.39
C THR A 328 -11.61 20.21 -13.68
N VAL A 329 -10.34 19.84 -13.48
CA VAL A 329 -9.95 18.62 -12.77
C VAL A 329 -9.17 18.97 -11.51
N ILE A 330 -9.65 18.56 -10.35
CA ILE A 330 -9.02 18.79 -9.05
C ILE A 330 -8.40 17.49 -8.55
N LEU A 331 -7.07 17.46 -8.44
CA LEU A 331 -6.33 16.33 -7.82
C LEU A 331 -6.24 16.56 -6.32
N SER A 332 -7.23 16.08 -5.59
CA SER A 332 -7.39 16.30 -4.16
C SER A 332 -6.66 15.22 -3.34
N ALA A 333 -5.40 14.97 -3.69
CA ALA A 333 -4.48 14.07 -3.03
C ALA A 333 -3.02 14.52 -3.24
N THR A 334 -2.11 13.99 -2.42
CA THR A 334 -0.68 14.03 -2.68
C THR A 334 -0.25 12.66 -3.19
N PRO A 335 0.61 12.56 -4.21
CA PRO A 335 1.17 11.28 -4.63
C PRO A 335 1.82 10.56 -3.45
N VAL A 336 1.50 9.29 -3.28
CA VAL A 336 2.25 8.39 -2.39
C VAL A 336 3.66 8.22 -2.99
N PRO A 337 4.72 8.14 -2.17
CA PRO A 337 6.06 7.90 -2.68
C PRO A 337 6.10 6.77 -3.72
N GLY A 338 6.72 7.04 -4.89
CA GLY A 338 6.74 6.14 -6.04
C GLY A 338 5.68 6.40 -7.12
N ASN A 339 4.57 7.10 -6.80
CA ASN A 339 3.49 7.37 -7.76
C ASN A 339 3.62 8.73 -8.48
N GLU A 340 4.64 9.52 -8.19
CA GLU A 340 4.80 10.89 -8.73
C GLU A 340 4.79 10.91 -10.25
N LYS A 341 5.48 9.96 -10.88
CA LYS A 341 5.57 9.85 -12.34
C LYS A 341 4.21 9.49 -12.96
N ALA A 342 3.49 8.56 -12.38
CA ALA A 342 2.17 8.15 -12.85
C ALA A 342 1.15 9.30 -12.74
N VAL A 343 1.13 10.01 -11.61
CA VAL A 343 0.27 11.18 -11.42
C VAL A 343 0.63 12.29 -12.42
N GLN A 344 1.93 12.56 -12.65
CA GLN A 344 2.36 13.57 -13.62
C GLN A 344 1.96 13.20 -15.06
N GLN A 345 1.94 11.91 -15.41
CA GLN A 345 1.46 11.45 -16.71
C GLN A 345 -0.04 11.75 -16.89
N VAL A 346 -0.86 11.49 -15.87
CA VAL A 346 -2.29 11.81 -15.89
C VAL A 346 -2.50 13.33 -16.03
N VAL A 347 -1.78 14.15 -15.24
CA VAL A 347 -1.83 15.63 -15.36
C VAL A 347 -1.51 16.08 -16.77
N ASN A 348 -0.46 15.53 -17.38
CA ASN A 348 -0.09 15.88 -18.77
C ASN A 348 -1.15 15.44 -19.78
N SER A 349 -1.80 14.29 -19.60
CA SER A 349 -2.90 13.85 -20.46
C SER A 349 -4.10 14.79 -20.35
N LEU A 350 -4.48 15.19 -19.13
CA LEU A 350 -5.56 16.14 -18.89
C LEU A 350 -5.26 17.52 -19.49
N ALA A 351 -4.04 18.02 -19.33
CA ALA A 351 -3.62 19.28 -19.93
C ALA A 351 -3.68 19.25 -21.47
N LYS A 352 -3.34 18.13 -22.10
CA LYS A 352 -3.47 17.93 -23.55
C LYS A 352 -4.93 17.94 -24.03
N LEU A 353 -5.87 17.54 -23.17
CA LEU A 353 -7.31 17.63 -23.45
C LEU A 353 -7.88 19.06 -23.30
N GLY A 354 -7.07 20.03 -22.84
CA GLY A 354 -7.51 21.41 -22.62
C GLY A 354 -8.20 21.65 -21.27
N CYS A 355 -7.95 20.78 -20.28
CA CYS A 355 -8.53 20.91 -18.95
C CYS A 355 -7.77 21.92 -18.08
N ASP A 356 -8.49 22.59 -17.18
CA ASP A 356 -7.90 23.34 -16.07
C ASP A 356 -7.61 22.37 -14.91
N VAL A 357 -6.33 22.12 -14.61
CA VAL A 357 -5.91 21.13 -13.60
C VAL A 357 -5.44 21.82 -12.33
N TRP A 358 -6.12 21.53 -11.22
CA TRP A 358 -5.80 22.03 -9.88
C TRP A 358 -5.15 20.91 -9.06
N ASP A 359 -3.97 21.18 -8.53
CA ASP A 359 -3.26 20.30 -7.61
C ASP A 359 -2.77 21.06 -6.36
N LYS A 360 -2.05 20.38 -5.47
CA LYS A 360 -1.48 20.96 -4.25
C LYS A 360 -0.53 22.14 -4.48
N ASN A 361 0.02 22.29 -5.69
CA ASN A 361 0.95 23.37 -6.02
C ASN A 361 0.19 24.66 -6.37
N LEU A 362 -1.02 24.53 -6.92
CA LEU A 362 -1.87 25.65 -7.30
C LEU A 362 -2.74 26.14 -6.13
N ALA A 363 -3.29 25.21 -5.34
CA ALA A 363 -4.15 25.57 -4.20
C ALA A 363 -4.11 24.49 -3.11
N LEU A 364 -4.55 24.86 -1.90
CA LEU A 364 -4.66 23.91 -0.80
C LEU A 364 -5.86 22.97 -1.00
N VAL A 365 -5.76 22.06 -1.95
CA VAL A 365 -6.80 21.07 -2.27
C VAL A 365 -6.58 19.73 -1.55
N HIS A 366 -5.47 19.60 -0.83
CA HIS A 366 -5.15 18.41 -0.03
C HIS A 366 -4.28 18.78 1.18
N VAL A 367 -4.49 18.06 2.28
CA VAL A 367 -3.63 18.05 3.46
C VAL A 367 -3.36 16.60 3.86
N SER A 368 -2.21 16.34 4.47
CA SER A 368 -1.86 14.99 4.95
C SER A 368 -2.77 14.55 6.10
N GLY A 369 -2.99 13.24 6.20
CA GLY A 369 -3.62 12.60 7.36
C GLY A 369 -2.64 12.35 8.52
N HIS A 370 -1.33 12.53 8.30
CA HIS A 370 -0.28 12.21 9.25
C HIS A 370 0.32 13.47 9.87
N GLY A 371 0.67 13.37 11.15
CA GLY A 371 1.25 14.47 11.93
C GLY A 371 2.69 14.77 11.53
N SER A 372 3.00 16.06 11.42
CA SER A 372 4.35 16.56 11.17
C SER A 372 5.18 16.63 12.48
N GLN A 373 6.44 17.06 12.40
CA GLN A 373 7.40 16.98 13.50
C GLN A 373 6.92 17.55 14.84
N GLU A 374 6.21 18.68 14.83
CA GLU A 374 5.74 19.31 16.07
C GLU A 374 4.60 18.50 16.72
N GLU A 375 3.74 17.86 15.92
CA GLU A 375 2.69 16.97 16.42
C GLU A 375 3.27 15.68 17.01
N LEU A 376 4.27 15.09 16.35
CA LEU A 376 4.99 13.92 16.84
C LEU A 376 5.69 14.21 18.18
N LYS A 377 6.35 15.37 18.30
CA LYS A 377 6.96 15.82 19.56
C LYS A 377 5.91 16.09 20.64
N LEU A 378 4.78 16.70 20.27
CA LEU A 378 3.69 16.97 21.22
C LEU A 378 3.09 15.66 21.77
N LEU A 379 2.87 14.66 20.91
CA LEU A 379 2.41 13.34 21.35
C LEU A 379 3.41 12.70 22.33
N MET A 380 4.71 12.70 21.99
CA MET A 380 5.75 12.17 22.88
C MET A 380 5.80 12.93 24.23
N ALA A 381 5.64 14.26 24.23
CA ALA A 381 5.62 15.06 25.43
C ALA A 381 4.39 14.75 26.33
N MET A 382 3.24 14.43 25.72
CA MET A 382 2.03 14.03 26.47
C MET A 382 2.15 12.59 26.97
N ALA A 383 2.58 11.66 26.12
CA ALA A 383 2.67 10.24 26.42
C ALA A 383 3.79 9.91 27.42
N LYS A 384 4.91 10.62 27.37
CA LYS A 384 6.11 10.42 28.22
C LYS A 384 6.55 8.95 28.29
N PRO A 385 6.76 8.27 27.17
CA PRO A 385 7.10 6.86 27.18
C PRO A 385 8.50 6.62 27.69
N THR A 386 8.73 5.45 28.31
CA THR A 386 10.08 5.01 28.69
C THR A 386 10.88 4.57 27.47
N TYR A 387 10.25 3.80 26.58
CA TYR A 387 10.82 3.29 25.33
C TYR A 387 10.02 3.77 24.12
N PHE A 388 10.69 3.88 22.99
CA PHE A 388 10.12 4.39 21.75
C PHE A 388 10.46 3.48 20.57
N MET A 389 9.46 3.22 19.73
CA MET A 389 9.60 2.50 18.48
C MET A 389 8.83 3.27 17.38
N PRO A 390 9.53 3.88 16.42
CA PRO A 390 8.88 4.46 15.26
C PRO A 390 8.31 3.34 14.37
N VAL A 391 7.07 3.50 13.91
CA VAL A 391 6.39 2.58 12.99
C VAL A 391 5.80 3.36 11.81
N HIS A 392 5.31 2.65 10.79
CA HIS A 392 4.65 3.21 9.62
C HIS A 392 5.50 4.25 8.88
N GLY A 393 6.49 3.78 8.12
CA GLY A 393 7.37 4.64 7.34
C GLY A 393 8.55 3.91 6.74
N GLU A 394 9.12 4.52 5.71
CA GLU A 394 10.41 4.11 5.16
C GLU A 394 11.54 4.36 6.15
N ALA A 395 12.71 3.76 5.92
CA ALA A 395 13.90 3.92 6.76
C ALA A 395 14.25 5.39 7.07
N VAL A 396 14.04 6.30 6.12
CA VAL A 396 14.28 7.74 6.29
C VAL A 396 13.33 8.35 7.32
N HIS A 397 12.04 7.94 7.30
CA HIS A 397 11.01 8.42 8.22
C HIS A 397 11.23 7.87 9.62
N LEU A 398 11.50 6.57 9.76
CA LEU A 398 11.79 5.92 11.04
C LEU A 398 13.01 6.53 11.72
N ARG A 399 14.09 6.80 10.96
CA ARG A 399 15.30 7.44 11.47
C ARG A 399 15.06 8.90 11.88
N ALA A 400 14.29 9.66 11.10
CA ALA A 400 13.93 11.03 11.45
C ALA A 400 13.12 11.07 12.75
N HIS A 401 12.14 10.17 12.91
CA HIS A 401 11.32 10.09 14.12
C HIS A 401 12.16 9.69 15.36
N ALA A 402 13.09 8.74 15.20
CA ALA A 402 14.05 8.39 16.24
C ALA A 402 14.93 9.59 16.64
N GLN A 403 15.32 10.46 15.70
CA GLN A 403 16.05 11.68 16.02
C GLN A 403 15.18 12.68 16.80
N LEU A 404 13.89 12.79 16.48
CA LEU A 404 12.96 13.60 17.29
C LEU A 404 12.84 13.05 18.70
N ALA A 405 12.73 11.73 18.87
CA ALA A 405 12.68 11.08 20.18
C ALA A 405 13.93 11.38 21.03
N ARG A 406 15.13 11.36 20.43
CA ARG A 406 16.39 11.80 21.10
C ARG A 406 16.32 13.26 21.54
N LYS A 407 15.85 14.14 20.67
CA LYS A 407 15.69 15.58 21.00
C LYS A 407 14.68 15.79 22.14
N MET A 408 13.69 14.89 22.27
CA MET A 408 12.71 14.88 23.36
C MET A 408 13.26 14.26 24.65
N GLY A 409 14.51 13.77 24.66
CA GLY A 409 15.18 13.26 25.85
C GLY A 409 15.04 11.75 26.07
N ILE A 410 14.50 10.99 25.12
CA ILE A 410 14.51 9.53 25.19
C ILE A 410 15.93 9.04 24.91
N LYS A 411 16.46 8.16 25.78
CA LYS A 411 17.82 7.63 25.67
C LYS A 411 18.00 6.77 24.44
N ASP A 412 19.20 6.74 23.87
CA ASP A 412 19.49 5.94 22.67
C ASP A 412 19.20 4.44 22.83
N ASP A 413 19.52 3.87 23.98
CA ASP A 413 19.25 2.46 24.32
C ASP A 413 17.76 2.16 24.60
N HIS A 414 16.93 3.19 24.62
CA HIS A 414 15.47 3.11 24.74
C HIS A 414 14.73 3.35 23.41
N ILE A 415 15.45 3.56 22.29
CA ILE A 415 14.87 3.78 20.97
C ILE A 415 15.16 2.57 20.09
N PHE A 416 14.09 1.95 19.58
CA PHE A 416 14.18 0.73 18.77
C PHE A 416 13.75 1.04 17.33
N ILE A 417 14.71 1.18 16.43
CA ILE A 417 14.44 1.11 14.98
C ILE A 417 14.60 -0.37 14.61
N LEU A 418 13.53 -0.96 14.10
CA LEU A 418 13.43 -2.38 13.78
C LEU A 418 13.20 -2.58 12.28
N ASP A 419 13.47 -3.80 11.82
CA ASP A 419 12.99 -4.32 10.55
C ASP A 419 11.77 -5.22 10.78
N ASN A 420 10.99 -5.50 9.73
CA ASN A 420 9.87 -6.45 9.83
C ASN A 420 10.42 -7.83 10.24
N GLY A 421 9.76 -8.49 11.19
CA GLY A 421 10.20 -9.76 11.79
C GLY A 421 11.10 -9.62 13.01
N ASP A 422 11.72 -8.46 13.25
CA ASP A 422 12.40 -8.19 14.52
C ASP A 422 11.40 -8.27 15.68
N THR A 423 11.85 -8.71 16.84
CA THR A 423 11.00 -8.87 18.01
C THR A 423 11.51 -7.99 19.16
N LEU A 424 10.57 -7.32 19.85
CA LEU A 424 10.82 -6.77 21.19
C LEU A 424 10.19 -7.70 22.24
N GLU A 425 10.92 -7.94 23.32
CA GLU A 425 10.41 -8.61 24.52
C GLU A 425 10.33 -7.63 25.67
N MET A 426 9.14 -7.53 26.26
CA MET A 426 8.92 -6.74 27.47
C MET A 426 8.70 -7.64 28.67
N ARG A 427 9.43 -7.39 29.78
CA ARG A 427 9.29 -8.09 31.05
C ARG A 427 9.32 -7.09 32.20
N GLY A 428 8.20 -6.97 32.91
CA GLY A 428 8.08 -6.01 34.02
C GLY A 428 8.40 -4.57 33.61
N GLY A 429 7.94 -4.14 32.43
CA GLY A 429 8.18 -2.81 31.87
C GLY A 429 9.55 -2.61 31.21
N ILE A 430 10.45 -3.60 31.27
CA ILE A 430 11.78 -3.52 30.63
C ILE A 430 11.71 -4.14 29.24
N VAL A 431 12.06 -3.34 28.21
CA VAL A 431 12.04 -3.74 26.80
C VAL A 431 13.44 -4.09 26.31
N LYS A 432 13.57 -5.19 25.58
CA LYS A 432 14.81 -5.64 24.95
C LYS A 432 14.51 -6.26 23.59
N ARG A 433 15.51 -6.31 22.70
CA ARG A 433 15.40 -7.10 21.48
C ARG A 433 15.33 -8.58 21.83
N GLY A 434 14.39 -9.29 21.22
CA GLY A 434 14.22 -10.74 21.26
C GLY A 434 14.81 -11.43 20.03
N ALA A 435 14.52 -12.73 19.89
CA ALA A 435 14.85 -13.46 18.68
C ALA A 435 13.89 -13.05 17.55
N PRO A 436 14.40 -12.77 16.34
CA PRO A 436 13.54 -12.44 15.21
C PRO A 436 12.70 -13.64 14.78
N VAL A 437 11.58 -13.37 14.13
CA VAL A 437 10.75 -14.38 13.47
C VAL A 437 10.93 -14.31 11.96
N GLU A 438 10.54 -15.37 11.25
CA GLU A 438 10.47 -15.33 9.80
C GLU A 438 9.48 -14.26 9.35
N SER A 439 9.89 -13.45 8.39
CA SER A 439 9.10 -12.37 7.83
C SER A 439 9.52 -12.11 6.40
N GLY A 440 8.62 -11.51 5.62
CA GLY A 440 8.87 -11.23 4.23
C GLY A 440 7.69 -10.54 3.58
N VAL A 441 7.52 -10.83 2.31
CA VAL A 441 6.38 -10.35 1.53
C VAL A 441 5.73 -11.52 0.81
N VAL A 442 4.41 -11.51 0.75
CA VAL A 442 3.61 -12.45 -0.03
C VAL A 442 3.04 -11.67 -1.21
N TYR A 443 3.35 -12.11 -2.43
CA TYR A 443 2.87 -11.46 -3.64
C TYR A 443 1.52 -12.01 -4.07
N VAL A 444 0.66 -11.10 -4.55
CA VAL A 444 -0.58 -11.45 -5.24
C VAL A 444 -0.40 -11.14 -6.73
N ASP A 445 -0.56 -12.16 -7.57
CA ASP A 445 -0.44 -12.10 -9.02
C ASP A 445 -1.68 -12.78 -9.64
N GLY A 446 -2.71 -12.00 -9.95
CA GLY A 446 -4.01 -12.50 -10.35
C GLY A 446 -4.66 -13.36 -9.26
N LEU A 447 -4.82 -14.65 -9.52
CA LEU A 447 -5.37 -15.60 -8.55
C LEU A 447 -4.30 -16.34 -7.73
N ARG A 448 -3.03 -16.08 -7.99
CA ARG A 448 -1.92 -16.71 -7.25
C ARG A 448 -1.55 -15.86 -6.05
N ILE A 449 -1.47 -16.50 -4.90
CA ILE A 449 -1.01 -15.94 -3.63
C ILE A 449 0.18 -16.78 -3.19
N GLY A 450 1.29 -16.16 -2.83
CA GLY A 450 2.46 -16.86 -2.32
C GLY A 450 3.77 -16.18 -2.70
N ASP A 451 4.86 -16.90 -2.41
CA ASP A 451 6.20 -16.47 -2.81
C ASP A 451 6.32 -16.52 -4.32
N THR A 452 6.43 -15.37 -4.94
CA THR A 452 6.88 -15.30 -6.32
C THR A 452 8.41 -15.42 -6.27
N ASP A 453 8.95 -16.51 -6.84
CA ASP A 453 10.41 -16.71 -6.91
C ASP A 453 11.08 -15.41 -7.42
N PRO A 454 12.08 -14.87 -6.71
CA PRO A 454 12.84 -13.70 -7.15
C PRO A 454 13.35 -13.82 -8.59
N ILE A 455 13.51 -15.05 -9.08
CA ILE A 455 13.86 -15.34 -10.49
C ILE A 455 12.75 -14.84 -11.43
N VAL A 456 11.48 -15.06 -11.08
CA VAL A 456 10.32 -14.66 -11.92
C VAL A 456 10.25 -13.14 -12.05
N LEU A 457 10.43 -12.41 -10.96
CA LEU A 457 10.42 -10.93 -10.99
C LEU A 457 11.59 -10.40 -11.81
N ARG A 458 12.78 -10.94 -11.59
CA ARG A 458 13.97 -10.58 -12.38
C ARG A 458 13.78 -10.88 -13.86
N ASP A 459 13.16 -12.00 -14.20
CA ASP A 459 12.90 -12.37 -15.58
C ASP A 459 11.86 -11.44 -16.21
N ARG A 460 10.79 -11.07 -15.50
CA ARG A 460 9.81 -10.07 -15.94
C ARG A 460 10.44 -8.71 -16.18
N GLN A 461 11.30 -8.24 -15.27
CA GLN A 461 12.05 -6.98 -15.44
C GLN A 461 12.94 -7.04 -16.68
N LYS A 462 13.65 -8.14 -16.87
CA LYS A 462 14.53 -8.32 -18.02
C LYS A 462 13.75 -8.34 -19.35
N LEU A 463 12.60 -9.02 -19.36
CA LEU A 463 11.68 -9.02 -20.52
C LEU A 463 11.15 -7.61 -20.82
N ALA A 464 10.79 -6.85 -19.79
CA ALA A 464 10.29 -5.48 -19.94
C ALA A 464 11.35 -4.50 -20.44
N ASN A 465 12.60 -4.63 -19.99
CA ASN A 465 13.69 -3.71 -20.33
C ASN A 465 14.33 -4.01 -21.69
N ASP A 466 14.66 -5.28 -21.94
CA ASP A 466 15.52 -5.68 -23.07
C ASP A 466 14.83 -6.63 -24.06
N GLY A 467 13.62 -7.13 -23.74
CA GLY A 467 12.91 -8.09 -24.56
C GLY A 467 13.49 -9.51 -24.48
N MET A 468 13.13 -10.36 -25.45
CA MET A 468 13.59 -11.74 -25.52
C MET A 468 14.01 -12.13 -26.94
N VAL A 469 14.96 -13.07 -27.02
CA VAL A 469 15.39 -13.73 -28.27
C VAL A 469 15.36 -15.24 -28.05
N THR A 470 14.64 -15.95 -28.91
CA THR A 470 14.67 -17.41 -28.98
C THR A 470 15.66 -17.83 -30.04
N ALA A 471 16.52 -18.77 -29.71
CA ALA A 471 17.50 -19.38 -30.67
C ALA A 471 17.22 -20.89 -30.74
N VAL A 472 16.73 -21.37 -31.86
CA VAL A 472 16.46 -22.79 -32.12
C VAL A 472 17.64 -23.40 -32.90
N ALA A 473 18.44 -24.20 -32.20
CA ALA A 473 19.58 -24.90 -32.81
C ALA A 473 19.19 -26.34 -33.17
N ILE A 474 19.27 -26.69 -34.45
CA ILE A 474 19.02 -28.03 -34.97
C ILE A 474 20.34 -28.80 -34.95
N VAL A 475 20.39 -29.85 -34.12
CA VAL A 475 21.62 -30.63 -33.85
C VAL A 475 21.49 -32.02 -34.42
N SER A 476 22.41 -32.38 -35.35
CA SER A 476 22.49 -33.75 -35.86
C SER A 476 23.41 -34.59 -34.96
N LEU A 477 22.83 -35.58 -34.28
CA LEU A 477 23.57 -36.55 -33.47
C LEU A 477 24.43 -37.46 -34.35
N LYS A 478 23.94 -37.76 -35.56
CA LYS A 478 24.65 -38.59 -36.53
C LYS A 478 25.90 -37.90 -37.09
N HIS A 479 25.77 -36.63 -37.45
CA HIS A 479 26.87 -35.85 -38.04
C HIS A 479 27.68 -35.08 -37.00
N LYS A 480 27.25 -35.11 -35.73
CA LYS A 480 27.91 -34.43 -34.59
C LYS A 480 28.15 -32.95 -34.86
N LYS A 481 27.15 -32.24 -35.40
CA LYS A 481 27.20 -30.82 -35.70
C LYS A 481 25.85 -30.13 -35.57
N ILE A 482 25.87 -28.81 -35.50
CA ILE A 482 24.66 -27.99 -35.63
C ILE A 482 24.42 -27.80 -37.15
N GLU A 483 23.22 -28.20 -37.62
CA GLU A 483 22.84 -28.09 -39.03
C GLU A 483 22.29 -26.68 -39.34
N ALA A 484 21.49 -26.09 -38.44
CA ALA A 484 20.95 -24.76 -38.63
C ALA A 484 20.64 -24.12 -37.26
N ILE A 485 20.57 -22.79 -37.24
CA ILE A 485 20.10 -22.02 -36.10
C ILE A 485 19.09 -20.98 -36.58
N GLU A 486 17.91 -20.98 -36.02
CA GLU A 486 16.86 -20.00 -36.30
C GLU A 486 16.66 -19.07 -35.12
N PHE A 487 16.38 -17.79 -35.40
CA PHE A 487 16.17 -16.78 -34.36
C PHE A 487 14.80 -16.13 -34.49
N SER A 488 14.21 -15.83 -33.35
CA SER A 488 12.99 -15.03 -33.25
C SER A 488 13.07 -14.14 -32.02
N GLY A 489 12.64 -12.88 -32.12
CA GLY A 489 12.67 -11.95 -31.00
C GLY A 489 11.35 -11.25 -30.79
N ARG A 490 11.12 -10.82 -29.53
CA ARG A 490 10.00 -9.98 -29.12
C ARG A 490 10.50 -8.89 -28.17
N GLY A 491 10.05 -7.66 -28.38
CA GLY A 491 10.40 -6.52 -27.52
C GLY A 491 11.88 -6.10 -27.58
N VAL A 492 12.66 -6.57 -28.56
CA VAL A 492 14.06 -6.15 -28.76
C VAL A 492 14.13 -4.90 -29.62
N SER A 493 15.13 -4.05 -29.36
CA SER A 493 15.32 -2.75 -30.02
C SER A 493 16.09 -2.84 -31.34
N PHE A 494 16.44 -4.04 -31.82
CA PHE A 494 17.19 -4.30 -33.05
C PHE A 494 16.43 -5.29 -33.95
N ALA A 495 16.70 -5.22 -35.26
CA ALA A 495 16.10 -6.15 -36.21
C ALA A 495 16.80 -7.51 -36.14
N ILE A 496 16.01 -8.57 -36.22
CA ILE A 496 16.48 -9.95 -36.43
C ILE A 496 16.20 -10.28 -37.92
N ASP A 497 17.06 -9.79 -38.77
CA ASP A 497 17.06 -9.99 -40.22
C ASP A 497 18.00 -11.12 -40.61
N ASP A 498 18.12 -11.35 -41.92
CA ASP A 498 18.98 -12.40 -42.46
C ASP A 498 20.46 -12.15 -42.10
N GLN A 499 20.92 -10.90 -42.14
CA GLN A 499 22.29 -10.53 -41.78
C GLN A 499 22.61 -10.78 -40.32
N PHE A 500 21.66 -10.41 -39.41
CA PHE A 500 21.77 -10.73 -37.99
C PHE A 500 21.87 -12.24 -37.78
N SER A 501 21.01 -13.00 -38.46
CA SER A 501 20.92 -14.45 -38.34
C SER A 501 22.18 -15.16 -38.80
N GLU A 502 22.76 -14.71 -39.91
CA GLU A 502 24.06 -15.23 -40.43
C GLU A 502 25.20 -14.95 -39.45
N ASP A 503 25.36 -13.70 -38.99
CA ASP A 503 26.44 -13.30 -38.10
C ASP A 503 26.32 -13.95 -36.71
N ALA A 504 25.10 -14.04 -36.16
CA ALA A 504 24.84 -14.70 -34.89
C ALA A 504 25.12 -16.21 -34.95
N SER A 505 24.66 -16.86 -36.05
CA SER A 505 24.96 -18.28 -36.32
C SER A 505 26.44 -18.55 -36.40
N ALA A 506 27.18 -17.72 -37.15
CA ALA A 506 28.63 -17.85 -37.28
C ALA A 506 29.35 -17.70 -35.93
N SER A 507 28.89 -16.75 -35.06
CA SER A 507 29.43 -16.57 -33.71
C SER A 507 29.21 -17.78 -32.83
N ILE A 508 27.98 -18.35 -32.87
CA ILE A 508 27.62 -19.54 -32.07
C ILE A 508 28.41 -20.76 -32.58
N MET A 509 28.45 -21.01 -33.89
CA MET A 509 29.19 -22.13 -34.47
C MET A 509 30.67 -22.08 -34.12
N LYS A 510 31.29 -20.91 -34.21
CA LYS A 510 32.68 -20.71 -33.78
C LYS A 510 32.93 -21.06 -32.32
N THR A 511 31.96 -20.78 -31.46
CA THR A 511 32.02 -21.11 -30.02
C THR A 511 31.93 -22.63 -29.83
N ILE A 512 31.03 -23.28 -30.55
CA ILE A 512 30.80 -24.73 -30.47
C ILE A 512 32.01 -25.49 -31.01
N GLU A 513 32.61 -25.05 -32.15
CA GLU A 513 33.81 -25.66 -32.73
C GLU A 513 35.02 -25.59 -31.80
N LYS A 514 35.20 -24.47 -31.10
CA LYS A 514 36.30 -24.28 -30.13
C LYS A 514 36.12 -25.09 -28.85
N GLY A 515 34.90 -25.42 -28.50
CA GLY A 515 34.54 -26.16 -27.30
C GLY A 515 34.52 -27.67 -27.58
N LYS A 516 34.83 -28.48 -26.55
CA LYS A 516 34.67 -29.94 -26.62
C LYS A 516 33.25 -30.32 -26.18
N PHE A 517 32.26 -30.15 -27.08
CA PHE A 517 30.87 -30.50 -26.79
C PHE A 517 30.57 -31.95 -27.20
N SER A 518 29.80 -32.62 -26.34
CA SER A 518 29.29 -33.96 -26.67
C SER A 518 27.95 -33.83 -27.40
N PHE A 519 27.88 -34.34 -28.61
CA PHE A 519 26.66 -34.39 -29.42
C PHE A 519 25.87 -35.67 -29.07
N THR A 520 25.38 -35.75 -27.83
CA THR A 520 24.53 -36.82 -27.33
C THR A 520 23.38 -36.18 -26.60
N SER A 521 22.30 -36.92 -26.37
CA SER A 521 21.13 -36.39 -25.61
C SER A 521 21.51 -35.90 -24.21
N SER A 522 22.55 -36.49 -23.59
CA SER A 522 23.09 -36.00 -22.30
C SER A 522 23.97 -34.74 -22.44
N GLY A 523 24.39 -34.38 -23.66
CA GLY A 523 25.24 -33.20 -23.94
C GLY A 523 24.48 -31.96 -24.37
N SER A 524 23.16 -32.08 -24.61
CA SER A 524 22.33 -30.98 -25.11
C SER A 524 22.26 -29.77 -24.17
N ASP A 525 22.38 -29.95 -22.86
CA ASP A 525 22.41 -28.85 -21.88
C ASP A 525 23.69 -28.00 -22.01
N ALA A 526 24.82 -28.61 -22.28
CA ALA A 526 26.06 -27.89 -22.52
C ALA A 526 25.98 -27.05 -23.82
N ILE A 527 25.34 -27.61 -24.86
CA ILE A 527 25.11 -26.90 -26.14
C ILE A 527 24.13 -25.75 -25.90
N ARG A 528 23.02 -25.95 -25.19
CA ARG A 528 22.08 -24.87 -24.82
C ARG A 528 22.79 -23.72 -24.11
N LYS A 529 23.64 -24.02 -23.13
CA LYS A 529 24.42 -23.01 -22.41
C LYS A 529 25.36 -22.26 -23.35
N ALA A 530 26.06 -22.96 -24.23
CA ALA A 530 27.00 -22.35 -25.19
C ALA A 530 26.27 -21.44 -26.19
N VAL A 531 25.12 -21.87 -26.73
CA VAL A 531 24.26 -21.07 -27.61
C VAL A 531 23.83 -19.79 -26.88
N ARG A 532 23.29 -19.91 -25.64
CA ARG A 532 22.86 -18.77 -24.84
C ARG A 532 23.99 -17.77 -24.61
N ASP A 533 25.12 -18.25 -24.11
CA ASP A 533 26.23 -17.41 -23.70
C ASP A 533 26.91 -16.74 -24.93
N SER A 534 27.04 -17.45 -26.05
CA SER A 534 27.58 -16.90 -27.30
C SER A 534 26.65 -15.85 -27.89
N LEU A 535 25.33 -16.12 -27.97
CA LEU A 535 24.35 -15.17 -28.49
C LEU A 535 24.24 -13.92 -27.59
N SER A 536 24.29 -14.10 -26.30
CA SER A 536 24.27 -12.97 -25.33
C SER A 536 25.46 -12.04 -25.54
N ASN A 537 26.66 -12.60 -25.72
CA ASN A 537 27.87 -11.83 -25.97
C ASN A 537 27.84 -11.16 -27.36
N PHE A 538 27.34 -11.84 -28.36
CA PHE A 538 27.15 -11.30 -29.69
C PHE A 538 26.24 -10.09 -29.71
N ILE A 539 25.02 -10.22 -29.10
CA ILE A 539 24.06 -9.13 -29.01
C ILE A 539 24.64 -7.96 -28.21
N TRP A 540 25.24 -8.23 -27.04
CA TRP A 540 25.88 -7.19 -26.24
C TRP A 540 26.96 -6.41 -26.99
N SER A 541 27.78 -7.09 -27.77
CA SER A 541 28.85 -6.44 -28.51
C SER A 541 28.33 -5.41 -29.53
N ARG A 542 27.16 -5.67 -30.12
CA ARG A 542 26.52 -4.85 -31.16
C ARG A 542 25.57 -3.79 -30.63
N THR A 543 24.78 -4.15 -29.65
CA THR A 543 23.61 -3.36 -29.24
C THR A 543 23.72 -2.77 -27.83
N ARG A 544 24.64 -3.29 -27.01
CA ARG A 544 24.73 -2.96 -25.56
C ARG A 544 23.49 -3.30 -24.76
N THR A 545 22.58 -4.15 -25.29
CA THR A 545 21.41 -4.69 -24.59
C THR A 545 21.65 -6.16 -24.24
N ARG A 546 20.90 -6.67 -23.26
CA ARG A 546 21.00 -8.06 -22.79
C ARG A 546 19.62 -8.72 -22.71
N PRO A 547 18.94 -8.95 -23.84
CA PRO A 547 17.63 -9.59 -23.84
C PRO A 547 17.68 -10.96 -23.17
N MET A 548 16.53 -11.45 -22.75
CA MET A 548 16.40 -12.82 -22.29
C MET A 548 16.61 -13.76 -23.49
N ILE A 549 17.55 -14.69 -23.36
CA ILE A 549 17.81 -15.67 -24.41
C ILE A 549 17.25 -17.01 -24.04
N ILE A 550 16.37 -17.55 -24.89
CA ILE A 550 15.76 -18.85 -24.75
C ILE A 550 16.37 -19.80 -25.78
N PRO A 551 17.41 -20.58 -25.42
CA PRO A 551 18.01 -21.54 -26.33
C PRO A 551 17.16 -22.82 -26.37
N VAL A 552 16.78 -23.23 -27.55
CA VAL A 552 16.10 -24.50 -27.82
C VAL A 552 17.05 -25.37 -28.65
N VAL A 553 17.27 -26.61 -28.22
CA VAL A 553 18.05 -27.59 -28.97
C VAL A 553 17.12 -28.68 -29.46
N MET A 554 17.04 -28.85 -30.76
CA MET A 554 16.26 -29.90 -31.42
C MET A 554 17.21 -30.95 -31.99
N GLU A 555 17.07 -32.19 -31.61
CA GLU A 555 17.89 -33.32 -32.07
C GLU A 555 17.23 -33.97 -33.30
N VAL A 556 18.07 -34.22 -34.37
CA VAL A 556 17.65 -34.83 -35.65
C VAL A 556 18.63 -35.94 -36.06
#